data_64477e69b00f84cef0a634f92f9a9abd
#
_entry.id   64477e69b00f84cef0a634f92f9a9abd
#
_cell.length_a   1.000
_cell.length_b   1.000
_cell.length_c   1.000
_cell.angle_alpha   90.00
_cell.angle_beta   90.00
_cell.angle_gamma   90.00
#
_symmetry.space_group_name_H-M   'P 1'
#
loop_
_entity.id
_entity.type
_entity.pdbx_description
1 polymer ?
#
loop_
_entity_poly.entity_id
_entity_poly.type
_entity_poly.pdbx_seq_one_letter_code
_entity_poly.pdbx_strand_id
1 'polypeptide(L)'
;VEVSVTARNIRDADVSWDLWFNTRTPGATRVYVPVADESDVRVQPFTDNNIGPLLPHIENGLFSFDRSPLPEGMDARRGKAFVQPAAGWMAGFSENQLFVIRFPHHDISRIHPAQGQVELYLDDQRETQKSLLEMEVHAPYSTLAPGEEMQATEWWTAMPYDGPATHAAHADFLCKVAAPQLSLAVTVMV
;
A
#
# COMPACT_ATOMS: atom_id res chain seq x y z
N VAL A 1 -10.84 11.89 -6.76
CA VAL A 1 -11.18 11.04 -7.92
C VAL A 1 -11.71 9.73 -7.40
N GLU A 2 -12.77 9.19 -8.01
CA GLU A 2 -13.28 7.85 -7.79
C GLU A 2 -12.86 6.97 -8.98
N VAL A 3 -12.32 5.80 -8.69
CA VAL A 3 -11.92 4.77 -9.67
C VAL A 3 -12.70 3.51 -9.36
N SER A 4 -13.63 3.14 -10.24
CA SER A 4 -14.47 1.95 -10.07
C SER A 4 -14.24 0.97 -11.22
N VAL A 5 -14.16 -0.32 -10.90
CA VAL A 5 -14.00 -1.41 -11.86
C VAL A 5 -15.08 -2.45 -11.64
N THR A 6 -15.68 -2.93 -12.70
CA THR A 6 -16.62 -4.07 -12.70
C THR A 6 -16.05 -5.15 -13.60
N ALA A 7 -16.02 -6.39 -13.11
CA ALA A 7 -15.66 -7.57 -13.90
C ALA A 7 -16.81 -8.56 -13.89
N ARG A 8 -17.10 -9.17 -15.06
CA ARG A 8 -18.15 -10.16 -15.24
C ARG A 8 -17.56 -11.50 -15.67
N ASN A 9 -18.04 -12.59 -15.07
CA ASN A 9 -17.72 -13.91 -15.54
C ASN A 9 -18.46 -14.19 -16.88
N ILE A 10 -17.71 -14.25 -17.98
CA ILE A 10 -18.23 -14.54 -19.32
C ILE A 10 -18.02 -16.00 -19.76
N ARG A 11 -17.51 -16.85 -18.83
CA ARG A 11 -17.37 -18.29 -19.08
C ARG A 11 -18.67 -19.01 -18.76
N ASP A 12 -18.77 -20.25 -19.18
CA ASP A 12 -19.87 -21.18 -18.90
C ASP A 12 -19.67 -22.02 -17.62
N ALA A 13 -18.63 -21.71 -16.83
CA ALA A 13 -18.28 -22.34 -15.56
C ALA A 13 -17.92 -21.28 -14.52
N ASP A 14 -17.96 -21.66 -13.24
CA ASP A 14 -17.52 -20.81 -12.13
C ASP A 14 -16.07 -20.40 -12.28
N VAL A 15 -15.75 -19.15 -11.93
CA VAL A 15 -14.38 -18.64 -11.81
C VAL A 15 -14.20 -17.96 -10.48
N SER A 16 -13.04 -18.21 -9.83
CA SER A 16 -12.68 -17.55 -8.59
C SER A 16 -11.57 -16.54 -8.87
N TRP A 17 -11.81 -15.29 -8.50
CA TRP A 17 -10.92 -14.16 -8.77
C TRP A 17 -11.13 -13.01 -7.77
N ASP A 18 -10.25 -12.00 -7.84
CA ASP A 18 -10.41 -10.70 -7.21
C ASP A 18 -10.12 -9.58 -8.21
N LEU A 19 -10.48 -8.35 -7.84
CA LEU A 19 -10.07 -7.15 -8.56
C LEU A 19 -8.86 -6.56 -7.85
N TRP A 20 -7.81 -6.30 -8.63
CA TRP A 20 -6.54 -5.78 -8.17
C TRP A 20 -6.26 -4.43 -8.81
N PHE A 21 -6.11 -3.41 -7.96
CA PHE A 21 -5.66 -2.09 -8.36
C PHE A 21 -4.15 -1.98 -8.17
N ASN A 22 -3.44 -1.42 -9.14
CA ASN A 22 -2.01 -1.16 -9.05
C ASN A 22 -1.73 0.30 -9.43
N THR A 23 -1.33 1.09 -8.44
CA THR A 23 -0.97 2.50 -8.62
C THR A 23 0.53 2.68 -8.48
N ARG A 24 1.19 3.06 -9.56
CA ARG A 24 2.64 3.31 -9.58
C ARG A 24 2.96 4.74 -9.18
N THR A 25 3.92 4.88 -8.27
CA THR A 25 4.44 6.16 -7.79
C THR A 25 5.97 6.18 -7.89
N PRO A 26 6.61 7.38 -7.87
CA PRO A 26 8.07 7.44 -7.78
C PRO A 26 8.61 6.63 -6.61
N GLY A 27 9.67 5.89 -6.80
CA GLY A 27 10.25 5.05 -5.75
C GLY A 27 10.71 5.82 -4.50
N ALA A 28 10.94 7.13 -4.62
CA ALA A 28 11.22 8.00 -3.48
C ALA A 28 10.00 8.26 -2.58
N THR A 29 8.79 7.91 -3.01
CA THR A 29 7.56 8.05 -2.23
C THR A 29 7.69 7.30 -0.90
N ARG A 30 7.36 7.99 0.19
CA ARG A 30 7.27 7.40 1.53
C ARG A 30 5.83 6.98 1.81
N VAL A 31 5.59 5.67 1.76
CA VAL A 31 4.25 5.09 1.92
C VAL A 31 3.95 4.77 3.37
N TYR A 32 2.68 4.90 3.75
CA TYR A 32 2.15 4.60 5.08
C TYR A 32 0.85 3.81 4.95
N VAL A 33 0.75 2.73 5.73
CA VAL A 33 -0.45 1.90 5.84
C VAL A 33 -0.78 1.74 7.32
N PRO A 34 -2.00 2.03 7.79
CA PRO A 34 -2.37 1.76 9.17
C PRO A 34 -2.37 0.25 9.44
N VAL A 35 -1.75 -0.17 10.53
CA VAL A 35 -1.71 -1.57 10.98
C VAL A 35 -2.04 -1.65 12.46
N ALA A 36 -2.64 -2.74 12.90
CA ALA A 36 -2.96 -2.96 14.31
C ALA A 36 -1.81 -3.68 15.03
N ASP A 37 -1.12 -4.57 14.33
CA ASP A 37 -0.06 -5.40 14.88
C ASP A 37 1.03 -5.67 13.84
N GLU A 38 2.25 -6.05 14.29
CA GLU A 38 3.35 -6.42 13.41
C GLU A 38 3.03 -7.67 12.58
N SER A 39 2.22 -8.59 13.09
CA SER A 39 1.78 -9.78 12.38
C SER A 39 0.88 -9.49 11.17
N ASP A 40 0.32 -8.29 11.07
CA ASP A 40 -0.44 -7.82 9.91
C ASP A 40 0.44 -7.56 8.67
N VAL A 41 1.78 -7.64 8.84
CA VAL A 41 2.74 -7.34 7.77
C VAL A 41 3.64 -8.55 7.51
N ARG A 42 3.64 -9.01 6.26
CA ARG A 42 4.57 -10.03 5.76
C ARG A 42 5.40 -9.42 4.63
N VAL A 43 6.71 -9.46 4.74
CA VAL A 43 7.61 -8.97 3.67
C VAL A 43 8.28 -10.15 2.97
N GLN A 44 8.18 -10.17 1.65
CA GLN A 44 8.88 -11.11 0.78
C GLN A 44 10.01 -10.38 0.06
N PRO A 45 11.28 -10.73 0.36
CA PRO A 45 12.42 -10.13 -0.32
C PRO A 45 12.61 -10.72 -1.73
N PHE A 46 13.08 -9.88 -2.65
CA PHE A 46 13.55 -10.29 -3.99
C PHE A 46 15.03 -9.96 -4.08
N THR A 47 15.84 -10.75 -3.37
CA THR A 47 17.28 -10.52 -3.22
C THR A 47 18.11 -11.18 -4.32
N ASP A 48 19.24 -10.54 -4.65
CA ASP A 48 20.28 -11.04 -5.53
C ASP A 48 21.63 -10.51 -5.00
N ASN A 49 22.75 -10.82 -5.66
CA ASN A 49 24.11 -10.50 -5.18
C ASN A 49 24.30 -9.06 -4.65
N ASN A 50 23.73 -8.06 -5.34
CA ASN A 50 23.79 -6.64 -4.97
C ASN A 50 22.41 -6.06 -4.61
N ILE A 51 21.40 -6.90 -4.44
CA ILE A 51 20.04 -6.47 -4.08
C ILE A 51 19.68 -7.04 -2.72
N GLY A 52 19.47 -6.16 -1.74
CA GLY A 52 19.10 -6.53 -0.39
C GLY A 52 17.58 -6.56 -0.15
N PRO A 53 17.17 -7.05 1.02
CA PRO A 53 15.78 -7.06 1.42
C PRO A 53 15.28 -5.64 1.73
N LEU A 54 13.98 -5.43 1.61
CA LEU A 54 13.31 -4.27 2.17
C LEU A 54 13.39 -4.30 3.71
N LEU A 55 13.42 -3.14 4.32
CA LEU A 55 13.45 -2.97 5.76
C LEU A 55 12.08 -2.45 6.23
N PRO A 56 11.22 -3.32 6.79
CA PRO A 56 9.94 -2.90 7.35
C PRO A 56 10.17 -1.98 8.55
N HIS A 57 9.30 -0.98 8.70
CA HIS A 57 9.29 -0.07 9.82
C HIS A 57 7.85 0.18 10.26
N ILE A 58 7.55 -0.11 11.53
CA ILE A 58 6.24 0.14 12.12
C ILE A 58 6.44 1.06 13.31
N GLU A 59 5.77 2.19 13.27
CA GLU A 59 5.80 3.18 14.34
C GLU A 59 4.43 3.84 14.47
N ASN A 60 3.91 3.95 15.70
CA ASN A 60 2.62 4.57 16.00
C ASN A 60 1.45 3.99 15.19
N GLY A 61 1.42 2.66 14.97
CA GLY A 61 0.37 1.99 14.20
C GLY A 61 0.42 2.26 12.69
N LEU A 62 1.53 2.77 12.17
CA LEU A 62 1.76 3.00 10.75
C LEU A 62 2.92 2.14 10.26
N PHE A 63 2.63 1.26 9.31
CA PHE A 63 3.66 0.55 8.56
C PHE A 63 4.23 1.45 7.46
N SER A 64 5.54 1.40 7.27
CA SER A 64 6.28 1.99 6.16
C SER A 64 7.55 1.18 5.87
N PHE A 65 8.39 1.63 4.94
CA PHE A 65 9.74 1.10 4.75
C PHE A 65 10.78 2.06 5.34
N ASP A 66 11.79 1.52 6.04
CA ASP A 66 12.99 2.28 6.37
C ASP A 66 13.75 2.63 5.08
N ARG A 67 13.98 3.93 4.90
CA ARG A 67 14.64 4.52 3.73
C ARG A 67 16.08 4.96 4.06
N SER A 68 16.73 4.27 4.99
CA SER A 68 18.15 4.48 5.28
C SER A 68 18.99 4.27 4.01
N PRO A 69 20.13 4.97 3.87
CA PRO A 69 21.00 4.82 2.71
C PRO A 69 21.40 3.35 2.44
N LEU A 70 21.54 3.01 1.16
CA LEU A 70 22.00 1.68 0.78
C LEU A 70 23.44 1.46 1.26
N PRO A 71 23.76 0.30 1.86
CA PRO A 71 25.13 -0.07 2.20
C PRO A 71 26.07 -0.02 1.00
N GLU A 72 27.36 0.11 1.25
CA GLU A 72 28.39 0.01 0.20
C GLU A 72 28.32 -1.35 -0.50
N GLY A 73 28.43 -1.37 -1.84
CA GLY A 73 28.34 -2.57 -2.66
C GLY A 73 26.93 -3.06 -2.93
N MET A 74 25.89 -2.39 -2.39
CA MET A 74 24.50 -2.72 -2.65
C MET A 74 23.90 -1.74 -3.67
N ASP A 75 23.24 -2.25 -4.70
CA ASP A 75 22.65 -1.44 -5.79
C ASP A 75 21.18 -1.09 -5.52
N ALA A 76 20.46 -1.95 -4.79
CA ALA A 76 19.06 -1.77 -4.49
C ALA A 76 18.63 -2.54 -3.23
N ARG A 77 17.45 -2.18 -2.70
CA ARG A 77 16.59 -3.08 -1.90
C ARG A 77 15.32 -3.35 -2.69
N ARG A 78 14.91 -4.62 -2.72
CA ARG A 78 13.72 -5.00 -3.49
C ARG A 78 12.90 -6.04 -2.76
N GLY A 79 11.59 -5.92 -2.88
CA GLY A 79 10.65 -6.87 -2.31
C GLY A 79 9.21 -6.44 -2.41
N LYS A 80 8.35 -7.20 -1.77
CA LYS A 80 6.92 -6.92 -1.67
C LYS A 80 6.47 -7.10 -0.23
N ALA A 81 5.75 -6.12 0.30
CA ALA A 81 5.03 -6.24 1.55
C ALA A 81 3.57 -6.59 1.28
N PHE A 82 3.06 -7.54 2.04
CA PHE A 82 1.66 -7.94 2.09
C PHE A 82 1.11 -7.48 3.43
N VAL A 83 0.12 -6.60 3.41
CA VAL A 83 -0.36 -5.91 4.60
C VAL A 83 -1.87 -6.13 4.74
N GLN A 84 -2.30 -6.55 5.94
CA GLN A 84 -3.68 -6.41 6.35
C GLN A 84 -3.84 -5.06 7.04
N PRO A 85 -4.45 -4.05 6.39
CA PRO A 85 -4.55 -2.72 7.00
C PRO A 85 -5.55 -2.72 8.15
N ALA A 86 -5.31 -1.90 9.18
CA ALA A 86 -6.27 -1.66 10.26
C ALA A 86 -7.45 -0.77 9.83
N ALA A 87 -7.34 -0.09 8.68
CA ALA A 87 -8.38 0.78 8.14
C ALA A 87 -8.26 0.86 6.60
N GLY A 88 -9.33 1.24 5.92
CA GLY A 88 -9.45 1.27 4.47
C GLY A 88 -8.72 2.43 3.79
N TRP A 89 -7.42 2.61 4.06
CA TRP A 89 -6.62 3.63 3.39
C TRP A 89 -5.11 3.31 3.40
N MET A 90 -4.41 3.90 2.45
CA MET A 90 -2.96 4.04 2.46
C MET A 90 -2.58 5.42 1.92
N ALA A 91 -1.38 5.90 2.24
CA ALA A 91 -0.93 7.23 1.90
C ALA A 91 0.53 7.24 1.45
N GLY A 92 0.87 8.09 0.47
CA GLY A 92 2.23 8.26 -0.03
C GLY A 92 2.64 9.73 -0.07
N PHE A 93 3.75 10.07 0.58
CA PHE A 93 4.36 11.39 0.48
C PHE A 93 5.43 11.39 -0.60
N SER A 94 5.30 12.27 -1.56
CA SER A 94 6.26 12.44 -2.64
C SER A 94 6.40 13.92 -2.97
N GLU A 95 7.63 14.41 -3.02
CA GLU A 95 7.92 15.82 -3.25
C GLU A 95 7.17 16.73 -2.25
N ASN A 96 6.30 17.61 -2.74
CA ASN A 96 5.50 18.56 -1.95
C ASN A 96 4.02 18.17 -1.86
N GLN A 97 3.70 16.87 -1.93
CA GLN A 97 2.33 16.40 -1.87
C GLN A 97 2.17 15.11 -1.07
N LEU A 98 0.98 14.95 -0.52
CA LEU A 98 0.43 13.72 0.00
C LEU A 98 -0.59 13.17 -1.00
N PHE A 99 -0.45 11.90 -1.37
CA PHE A 99 -1.44 11.15 -2.14
C PHE A 99 -2.08 10.09 -1.23
N VAL A 100 -3.40 10.07 -1.15
CA VAL A 100 -4.17 9.12 -0.32
C VAL A 100 -5.07 8.28 -1.21
N ILE A 101 -4.98 6.97 -1.07
CA ILE A 101 -5.89 5.99 -1.64
C ILE A 101 -6.78 5.47 -0.50
N ARG A 102 -8.10 5.64 -0.63
CA ARG A 102 -9.10 5.05 0.26
C ARG A 102 -9.81 3.93 -0.46
N PHE A 103 -10.20 2.90 0.27
CA PHE A 103 -10.88 1.72 -0.25
C PHE A 103 -11.77 1.09 0.84
N PRO A 104 -12.76 0.25 0.49
CA PRO A 104 -13.51 -0.52 1.47
C PRO A 104 -12.58 -1.47 2.23
N HIS A 105 -12.54 -1.36 3.56
CA HIS A 105 -11.78 -2.27 4.41
C HIS A 105 -12.51 -3.62 4.52
N HIS A 106 -11.78 -4.70 4.37
CA HIS A 106 -12.30 -6.07 4.44
C HIS A 106 -11.53 -6.90 5.46
N ASP A 107 -12.22 -7.83 6.10
CA ASP A 107 -11.60 -8.86 6.92
C ASP A 107 -10.66 -9.72 6.08
N ILE A 108 -9.51 -10.13 6.68
CA ILE A 108 -8.48 -10.94 5.99
C ILE A 108 -9.04 -12.24 5.41
N SER A 109 -10.08 -12.82 6.03
CA SER A 109 -10.73 -14.05 5.53
C SER A 109 -11.40 -13.88 4.17
N ARG A 110 -11.63 -12.64 3.73
CA ARG A 110 -12.18 -12.32 2.42
C ARG A 110 -11.12 -12.06 1.36
N ILE A 111 -9.87 -11.93 1.75
CA ILE A 111 -8.74 -11.71 0.85
C ILE A 111 -8.14 -13.07 0.47
N HIS A 112 -7.60 -13.19 -0.73
CA HIS A 112 -6.96 -14.43 -1.16
C HIS A 112 -5.81 -14.79 -0.21
N PRO A 113 -5.68 -16.07 0.24
CA PRO A 113 -4.73 -16.45 1.31
C PRO A 113 -3.25 -16.16 1.02
N ALA A 114 -2.86 -16.01 -0.24
CA ALA A 114 -1.49 -15.68 -0.61
C ALA A 114 -1.22 -14.16 -0.64
N GLN A 115 -2.25 -13.32 -0.47
CA GLN A 115 -2.21 -11.87 -0.64
C GLN A 115 -2.42 -11.12 0.69
N GLY A 116 -2.20 -9.81 0.68
CA GLY A 116 -2.70 -8.85 1.65
C GLY A 116 -3.79 -8.00 1.02
N GLN A 117 -4.67 -7.36 1.79
CA GLN A 117 -5.59 -6.39 1.21
C GLN A 117 -4.83 -5.21 0.58
N VAL A 118 -3.72 -4.80 1.19
CA VAL A 118 -2.75 -3.88 0.61
C VAL A 118 -1.47 -4.63 0.29
N GLU A 119 -0.92 -4.40 -0.89
CA GLU A 119 0.41 -4.87 -1.25
C GLU A 119 1.27 -3.70 -1.72
N LEU A 120 2.54 -3.72 -1.33
CA LEU A 120 3.48 -2.66 -1.68
C LEU A 120 4.72 -3.31 -2.29
N TYR A 121 4.88 -3.19 -3.61
CA TYR A 121 6.13 -3.54 -4.26
C TYR A 121 7.06 -2.33 -4.29
N LEU A 122 8.26 -2.49 -3.77
CA LEU A 122 9.28 -1.45 -3.79
C LEU A 122 10.56 -1.98 -4.43
N ASP A 123 11.01 -1.27 -5.45
CA ASP A 123 12.35 -1.36 -6.03
C ASP A 123 13.10 -0.06 -5.69
N ASP A 124 13.83 -0.08 -4.57
CA ASP A 124 14.58 1.07 -4.03
C ASP A 124 16.00 1.02 -4.53
N GLN A 125 16.27 1.67 -5.65
CA GLN A 125 17.56 1.65 -6.31
C GLN A 125 18.47 2.82 -5.88
N ARG A 126 19.78 2.60 -5.92
CA ARG A 126 20.79 3.64 -5.68
C ARG A 126 20.61 4.84 -6.63
N GLU A 127 20.28 4.57 -7.89
CA GLU A 127 19.84 5.58 -8.85
C GLU A 127 18.33 5.83 -8.66
N THR A 128 17.99 6.81 -7.83
CA THR A 128 16.60 7.06 -7.38
C THR A 128 15.61 7.24 -8.52
N GLN A 129 16.05 7.73 -9.69
CA GLN A 129 15.18 7.88 -10.88
C GLN A 129 14.70 6.54 -11.47
N LYS A 130 15.38 5.44 -11.14
CA LYS A 130 15.00 4.07 -11.54
C LYS A 130 14.14 3.38 -10.50
N SER A 131 14.01 3.98 -9.32
CA SER A 131 13.21 3.42 -8.24
C SER A 131 11.72 3.47 -8.55
N LEU A 132 10.98 2.47 -8.08
CA LEU A 132 9.55 2.32 -8.30
C LEU A 132 8.88 1.85 -7.01
N LEU A 133 7.74 2.47 -6.67
CA LEU A 133 6.82 1.96 -5.67
C LEU A 133 5.46 1.67 -6.34
N GLU A 134 4.96 0.45 -6.15
CA GLU A 134 3.58 0.09 -6.47
C GLU A 134 2.76 0.06 -5.18
N MET A 135 1.66 0.80 -5.19
CA MET A 135 0.66 0.87 -4.12
C MET A 135 -0.57 0.11 -4.63
N GLU A 136 -0.80 -1.07 -4.07
CA GLU A 136 -1.76 -2.02 -4.62
C GLU A 136 -2.87 -2.29 -3.61
N VAL A 137 -4.10 -2.48 -4.11
CA VAL A 137 -5.28 -2.85 -3.30
C VAL A 137 -5.97 -4.05 -3.93
N HIS A 138 -6.27 -5.04 -3.11
CA HIS A 138 -7.07 -6.21 -3.47
C HIS A 138 -8.50 -6.09 -2.94
N ALA A 139 -9.46 -6.34 -3.82
CA ALA A 139 -10.85 -6.54 -3.45
C ALA A 139 -11.06 -7.98 -2.92
N PRO A 140 -12.23 -8.29 -2.34
CA PRO A 140 -12.53 -9.63 -1.89
C PRO A 140 -12.38 -10.69 -2.98
N TYR A 141 -11.67 -11.79 -2.65
CA TYR A 141 -11.59 -12.97 -3.48
C TYR A 141 -12.94 -13.68 -3.50
N SER A 142 -13.55 -13.82 -4.66
CA SER A 142 -14.92 -14.30 -4.82
C SER A 142 -15.04 -15.33 -5.95
N THR A 143 -15.93 -16.29 -5.78
CA THR A 143 -16.33 -17.21 -6.85
C THR A 143 -17.58 -16.65 -7.53
N LEU A 144 -17.50 -16.47 -8.83
CA LEU A 144 -18.57 -15.96 -9.69
C LEU A 144 -19.11 -17.09 -10.56
N ALA A 145 -20.41 -17.35 -10.48
CA ALA A 145 -21.11 -18.19 -11.44
C ALA A 145 -21.16 -17.53 -12.83
N PRO A 146 -21.49 -18.29 -13.88
CA PRO A 146 -21.66 -17.73 -15.22
C PRO A 146 -22.60 -16.52 -15.25
N GLY A 147 -22.10 -15.39 -15.77
CA GLY A 147 -22.86 -14.14 -15.88
C GLY A 147 -22.84 -13.25 -14.63
N GLU A 148 -22.35 -13.72 -13.49
CA GLU A 148 -22.20 -12.90 -12.28
C GLU A 148 -21.09 -11.86 -12.43
N GLU A 149 -21.18 -10.82 -11.59
CA GLU A 149 -20.27 -9.67 -11.60
C GLU A 149 -19.69 -9.42 -10.21
N MET A 150 -18.48 -8.87 -10.19
CA MET A 150 -17.87 -8.26 -9.00
C MET A 150 -17.52 -6.81 -9.30
N GLN A 151 -17.47 -5.99 -8.26
CA GLN A 151 -17.12 -4.57 -8.35
C GLN A 151 -16.17 -4.19 -7.23
N ALA A 152 -15.23 -3.29 -7.54
CA ALA A 152 -14.37 -2.64 -6.55
C ALA A 152 -14.22 -1.16 -6.86
N THR A 153 -13.95 -0.36 -5.82
CA THR A 153 -13.81 1.10 -5.93
C THR A 153 -12.70 1.59 -5.01
N GLU A 154 -11.92 2.52 -5.53
CA GLU A 154 -10.96 3.33 -4.78
C GLU A 154 -11.31 4.81 -4.89
N TRP A 155 -10.93 5.60 -3.87
CA TRP A 155 -11.02 7.06 -3.89
C TRP A 155 -9.63 7.66 -3.70
N TRP A 156 -9.18 8.43 -4.68
CA TRP A 156 -7.89 9.09 -4.69
C TRP A 156 -8.02 10.56 -4.29
N THR A 157 -7.15 11.01 -3.41
CA THR A 157 -7.07 12.40 -2.99
C THR A 157 -5.60 12.83 -2.96
N ALA A 158 -5.29 13.98 -3.56
CA ALA A 158 -4.00 14.63 -3.42
C ALA A 158 -4.16 15.90 -2.56
N MET A 159 -3.20 16.12 -1.67
CA MET A 159 -3.14 17.29 -0.78
C MET A 159 -1.73 17.89 -0.81
N PRO A 160 -1.56 19.23 -0.74
CA PRO A 160 -0.25 19.84 -0.56
C PRO A 160 0.40 19.40 0.76
N TYR A 161 1.72 19.21 0.72
CA TYR A 161 2.53 18.94 1.90
C TYR A 161 3.90 19.60 1.76
N ASP A 162 4.20 20.59 2.60
CA ASP A 162 5.45 21.35 2.59
C ASP A 162 6.33 21.07 3.83
N GLY A 163 5.99 20.03 4.59
CA GLY A 163 6.69 19.66 5.81
C GLY A 163 7.96 18.84 5.57
N PRO A 164 8.73 18.54 6.64
CA PRO A 164 9.93 17.72 6.55
C PRO A 164 9.63 16.28 6.09
N ALA A 165 10.51 15.71 5.27
CA ALA A 165 10.40 14.32 4.79
C ALA A 165 10.86 13.30 5.86
N THR A 166 10.26 13.37 7.05
CA THR A 166 10.53 12.46 8.18
C THR A 166 9.28 11.68 8.55
N HIS A 167 9.45 10.49 9.13
CA HIS A 167 8.31 9.66 9.59
C HIS A 167 7.42 10.44 10.57
N ALA A 168 8.02 11.08 11.58
CA ALA A 168 7.28 11.83 12.59
C ALA A 168 6.45 12.97 12.01
N ALA A 169 7.01 13.76 11.06
CA ALA A 169 6.29 14.85 10.42
C ALA A 169 5.15 14.35 9.53
N HIS A 170 5.37 13.25 8.80
CA HIS A 170 4.34 12.62 7.98
C HIS A 170 3.21 12.05 8.84
N ALA A 171 3.53 11.32 9.92
CA ALA A 171 2.55 10.78 10.86
C ALA A 171 1.72 11.91 11.51
N ASP A 172 2.37 12.99 11.93
CA ASP A 172 1.71 14.16 12.50
C ASP A 172 0.73 14.80 11.51
N PHE A 173 1.13 14.99 10.26
CA PHE A 173 0.28 15.54 9.21
C PHE A 173 -0.91 14.60 8.88
N LEU A 174 -0.66 13.28 8.78
CA LEU A 174 -1.72 12.30 8.59
C LEU A 174 -2.76 12.38 9.71
N CYS A 175 -2.33 12.40 10.98
CA CYS A 175 -3.23 12.43 12.12
C CYS A 175 -3.98 13.76 12.27
N LYS A 176 -3.28 14.90 12.13
CA LYS A 176 -3.83 16.22 12.47
C LYS A 176 -4.53 16.93 11.31
N VAL A 177 -4.16 16.62 10.08
CA VAL A 177 -4.64 17.31 8.88
C VAL A 177 -5.42 16.37 7.96
N ALA A 178 -4.78 15.30 7.47
CA ALA A 178 -5.40 14.43 6.47
C ALA A 178 -6.56 13.62 7.07
N ALA A 179 -6.40 13.03 8.24
CA ALA A 179 -7.43 12.18 8.84
C ALA A 179 -8.73 12.96 9.13
N PRO A 180 -8.72 14.14 9.76
CA PRO A 180 -9.93 14.92 9.95
C PRO A 180 -10.60 15.34 8.64
N GLN A 181 -9.82 15.78 7.64
CA GLN A 181 -10.37 16.25 6.35
C GLN A 181 -10.96 15.14 5.50
N LEU A 182 -10.39 13.94 5.58
CA LEU A 182 -10.77 12.78 4.74
C LEU A 182 -11.57 11.74 5.50
N SER A 183 -11.89 11.98 6.79
CA SER A 183 -12.55 11.02 7.69
C SER A 183 -11.82 9.66 7.74
N LEU A 184 -10.49 9.70 7.84
CA LEU A 184 -9.69 8.48 7.95
C LEU A 184 -9.75 7.96 9.39
N ALA A 185 -9.95 6.65 9.55
CA ALA A 185 -9.73 6.01 10.83
C ALA A 185 -8.21 5.89 11.09
N VAL A 186 -7.73 6.55 12.14
CA VAL A 186 -6.34 6.48 12.61
C VAL A 186 -6.36 5.93 14.02
N THR A 187 -5.82 4.74 14.21
CA THR A 187 -5.59 4.19 15.54
C THR A 187 -4.21 4.66 15.99
N VAL A 188 -4.17 5.80 16.67
CA VAL A 188 -2.92 6.20 17.35
C VAL A 188 -2.87 5.40 18.65
N MET A 189 -1.95 4.46 18.76
CA MET A 189 -1.60 3.91 20.07
C MET A 189 -0.79 4.99 20.80
N VAL A 190 -1.41 5.55 21.83
CA VAL A 190 -0.82 6.51 22.77
C VAL A 190 0.11 5.76 23.74
#